data_5de2c460c1cdd8a011cf8b661fe288bc
#
_entry.id   5de2c460c1cdd8a011cf8b661fe288bc
#
_cell.length_a   1.000
_cell.length_b   1.000
_cell.length_c   1.000
_cell.angle_alpha   90.00
_cell.angle_beta   90.00
_cell.angle_gamma   90.00
#
_symmetry.space_group_name_H-M   'P 1'
#
loop_
_entity.id
_entity.type
_entity.pdbx_description
1 polymer ?
#
loop_
_entity_poly.entity_id
_entity_poly.type
_entity_poly.pdbx_seq_one_letter_code
_entity_poly.pdbx_strand_id
1 'polypeptide(L)'
;MNIVFDWSGTLADDHIITWNITNNILEYLGGTTITFDTYKKEFVIPVDKFYSKYCPNISIKKIDEYFFENYISYGNKYQLFEGIPELIETLNTNNTLYILSTLDSKILNVRSKETGIITYFKKIIGNASNKINALEKLLNDEKLILSETIYIGDMPHDIESAKKLKVQSGGVTYGYSNSKTIVSTKPDYIFNNASEIYNHFIKINQTESIKWPIVNVGGIILNKKNQILLIQTNKWSGLYGTPGGKVDYGESLEVALKREIKEETNLSIKDINFIFYQDCIEHPEFYKPRHFLLMNFIAHIDPGEVSLNYESEHFKWEKIEDALKLPLNQPTKKLILELQSRKKEFINEYNFDN
;
A
#
# COMPACT_ATOMS: atom_id res chain seq x y z
N MET A 1 -11.89 -19.58 2.56
CA MET A 1 -11.51 -19.78 1.13
C MET A 1 -10.03 -20.03 1.00
N ASN A 2 -9.57 -20.54 -0.17
CA ASN A 2 -8.16 -20.63 -0.53
C ASN A 2 -7.85 -19.50 -1.52
N ILE A 3 -6.85 -18.67 -1.21
CA ILE A 3 -6.49 -17.53 -2.05
C ILE A 3 -5.05 -17.74 -2.53
N VAL A 4 -4.88 -17.89 -3.83
CA VAL A 4 -3.59 -17.98 -4.49
C VAL A 4 -3.28 -16.63 -5.09
N PHE A 5 -2.12 -16.06 -4.78
CA PHE A 5 -1.65 -14.78 -5.34
C PHE A 5 -0.47 -15.03 -6.28
N ASP A 6 -0.42 -14.29 -7.39
CA ASP A 6 0.85 -14.04 -8.04
C ASP A 6 1.68 -13.08 -7.19
N TRP A 7 2.98 -12.97 -7.48
CA TRP A 7 3.90 -12.13 -6.73
C TRP A 7 4.18 -10.81 -7.41
N SER A 8 4.96 -10.83 -8.50
CA SER A 8 5.37 -9.63 -9.24
C SER A 8 4.19 -8.94 -9.91
N GLY A 9 4.01 -7.65 -9.68
CA GLY A 9 2.86 -6.90 -10.22
C GLY A 9 1.53 -7.15 -9.51
N THR A 10 1.47 -8.08 -8.54
CA THR A 10 0.25 -8.40 -7.78
C THR A 10 0.42 -8.07 -6.30
N LEU A 11 1.39 -8.66 -5.62
CA LEU A 11 1.76 -8.32 -4.24
C LEU A 11 2.92 -7.34 -4.21
N ALA A 12 3.91 -7.53 -5.08
CA ALA A 12 5.15 -6.77 -5.15
C ALA A 12 5.11 -5.70 -6.24
N ASP A 13 5.46 -4.45 -5.88
CA ASP A 13 5.71 -3.36 -6.81
C ASP A 13 7.18 -3.38 -7.23
N ASP A 14 7.49 -4.29 -8.13
CA ASP A 14 8.86 -4.51 -8.64
C ASP A 14 9.07 -4.07 -10.09
N HIS A 15 8.14 -3.34 -10.66
CA HIS A 15 8.17 -2.89 -12.05
C HIS A 15 9.44 -2.14 -12.44
N ILE A 16 9.82 -1.15 -11.62
CA ILE A 16 11.02 -0.32 -11.88
C ILE A 16 12.28 -1.17 -11.74
N ILE A 17 12.29 -2.08 -10.77
CA ILE A 17 13.44 -2.97 -10.54
C ILE A 17 13.62 -3.89 -11.74
N THR A 18 12.55 -4.55 -12.18
CA THR A 18 12.61 -5.49 -13.30
C THR A 18 12.94 -4.80 -14.63
N TRP A 19 12.42 -3.59 -14.86
CA TRP A 19 12.79 -2.77 -16.01
C TRP A 19 14.28 -2.37 -16.00
N ASN A 20 14.81 -1.93 -14.86
CA ASN A 20 16.23 -1.58 -14.74
C ASN A 20 17.13 -2.81 -15.00
N ILE A 21 16.76 -3.96 -14.40
CA ILE A 21 17.50 -5.21 -14.65
C ILE A 21 17.44 -5.60 -16.13
N THR A 22 16.25 -5.48 -16.73
CA THR A 22 16.09 -5.74 -18.17
C THR A 22 17.00 -4.87 -19.01
N ASN A 23 17.07 -3.57 -18.74
CA ASN A 23 17.96 -2.68 -19.45
C ASN A 23 19.45 -3.02 -19.23
N ASN A 24 19.84 -3.37 -18.01
CA ASN A 24 21.20 -3.84 -17.73
C ASN A 24 21.52 -5.12 -18.51
N ILE A 25 20.57 -6.04 -18.64
CA ILE A 25 20.71 -7.24 -19.47
C ILE A 25 20.88 -6.86 -20.94
N LEU A 26 20.02 -5.99 -21.47
CA LEU A 26 20.10 -5.56 -22.86
C LEU A 26 21.45 -4.90 -23.16
N GLU A 27 21.91 -4.00 -22.30
CA GLU A 27 23.18 -3.32 -22.43
C GLU A 27 24.38 -4.30 -22.35
N TYR A 28 24.39 -5.19 -21.35
CA TYR A 28 25.41 -6.23 -21.21
C TYR A 28 25.51 -7.14 -22.44
N LEU A 29 24.37 -7.38 -23.11
CA LEU A 29 24.28 -8.22 -24.29
C LEU A 29 24.52 -7.45 -25.61
N GLY A 30 24.90 -6.17 -25.53
CA GLY A 30 25.14 -5.30 -26.70
C GLY A 30 23.87 -4.85 -27.42
N GLY A 31 22.73 -4.97 -26.78
CA GLY A 31 21.44 -4.49 -27.29
C GLY A 31 21.18 -3.03 -26.94
N THR A 32 19.99 -2.54 -27.33
CA THR A 32 19.55 -1.17 -27.05
C THR A 32 18.61 -1.16 -25.86
N THR A 33 18.85 -0.26 -24.90
CA THR A 33 17.96 -0.03 -23.76
C THR A 33 16.59 0.50 -24.21
N ILE A 34 15.57 0.22 -23.44
CA ILE A 34 14.19 0.60 -23.75
C ILE A 34 13.61 1.48 -22.64
N THR A 35 12.64 2.35 -23.00
CA THR A 35 11.94 3.17 -22.00
C THR A 35 11.02 2.30 -21.15
N PHE A 36 10.67 2.80 -19.95
CA PHE A 36 9.72 2.12 -19.08
C PHE A 36 8.35 1.88 -19.75
N ASP A 37 7.87 2.86 -20.52
CA ASP A 37 6.63 2.72 -21.26
C ASP A 37 6.70 1.62 -22.34
N THR A 38 7.83 1.51 -23.04
CA THR A 38 8.07 0.42 -24.00
C THR A 38 8.12 -0.93 -23.27
N TYR A 39 8.80 -1.00 -22.14
CA TYR A 39 8.85 -2.20 -21.30
C TYR A 39 7.46 -2.65 -20.89
N LYS A 40 6.66 -1.78 -20.28
CA LYS A 40 5.26 -2.08 -19.87
C LYS A 40 4.37 -2.50 -21.01
N LYS A 41 4.57 -1.96 -22.20
CA LYS A 41 3.76 -2.29 -23.39
C LYS A 41 4.13 -3.64 -24.00
N GLU A 42 5.40 -4.01 -23.97
CA GLU A 42 5.94 -5.12 -24.75
C GLU A 42 6.34 -6.33 -23.92
N PHE A 43 6.50 -6.16 -22.60
CA PHE A 43 6.86 -7.27 -21.74
C PHE A 43 5.77 -8.34 -21.75
N VAL A 44 6.19 -9.57 -22.04
CA VAL A 44 5.29 -10.73 -22.11
C VAL A 44 5.98 -11.95 -21.48
N ILE A 45 5.16 -12.86 -20.98
CA ILE A 45 5.60 -14.18 -20.50
C ILE A 45 5.07 -15.23 -21.50
N PRO A 46 5.90 -16.19 -21.89
CA PRO A 46 7.28 -16.45 -21.44
C PRO A 46 8.28 -15.41 -21.98
N VAL A 47 9.27 -15.10 -21.14
CA VAL A 47 10.23 -13.98 -21.35
C VAL A 47 11.12 -14.15 -22.58
N ASP A 48 11.27 -15.37 -23.10
CA ASP A 48 12.00 -15.66 -24.33
C ASP A 48 11.42 -14.92 -25.54
N LYS A 49 10.10 -14.75 -25.60
CA LYS A 49 9.43 -13.96 -26.65
C LYS A 49 9.80 -12.50 -26.60
N PHE A 50 9.95 -11.95 -25.39
CA PHE A 50 10.37 -10.59 -25.21
C PHE A 50 11.84 -10.40 -25.56
N TYR A 51 12.74 -11.20 -24.98
CA TYR A 51 14.18 -11.05 -25.20
C TYR A 51 14.61 -11.41 -26.63
N SER A 52 13.94 -12.36 -27.31
CA SER A 52 14.25 -12.68 -28.73
C SER A 52 14.06 -11.50 -29.67
N LYS A 53 13.20 -10.52 -29.32
CA LYS A 53 13.01 -9.29 -30.09
C LYS A 53 14.23 -8.36 -29.99
N TYR A 54 14.85 -8.28 -28.83
CA TYR A 54 15.94 -7.35 -28.54
C TYR A 54 17.33 -7.99 -28.62
N CYS A 55 17.42 -9.30 -28.34
CA CYS A 55 18.65 -10.07 -28.28
C CYS A 55 18.45 -11.49 -28.86
N PRO A 56 18.27 -11.64 -30.19
CA PRO A 56 17.80 -12.90 -30.81
C PRO A 56 18.73 -14.11 -30.68
N ASN A 57 20.00 -13.94 -30.32
CA ASN A 57 21.01 -15.00 -30.31
C ASN A 57 21.46 -15.43 -28.89
N ILE A 58 20.69 -15.12 -27.86
CA ILE A 58 21.10 -15.36 -26.47
C ILE A 58 20.25 -16.45 -25.83
N SER A 59 20.93 -17.32 -25.07
CA SER A 59 20.24 -18.37 -24.34
C SER A 59 19.48 -17.77 -23.15
N ILE A 60 18.23 -18.19 -22.96
CA ILE A 60 17.38 -17.81 -21.81
C ILE A 60 18.10 -18.08 -20.49
N LYS A 61 18.84 -19.20 -20.39
CA LYS A 61 19.60 -19.51 -19.18
C LYS A 61 20.58 -18.41 -18.75
N LYS A 62 21.27 -17.76 -19.70
CA LYS A 62 22.15 -16.62 -19.38
C LYS A 62 21.37 -15.40 -18.90
N ILE A 63 20.20 -15.16 -19.49
CA ILE A 63 19.31 -14.07 -19.08
C ILE A 63 18.83 -14.32 -17.64
N ASP A 64 18.39 -15.53 -17.32
CA ASP A 64 17.90 -15.92 -16.00
C ASP A 64 19.03 -15.80 -14.95
N GLU A 65 20.25 -16.28 -15.25
CA GLU A 65 21.40 -16.15 -14.35
C GLU A 65 21.71 -14.67 -14.05
N TYR A 66 21.79 -13.84 -15.09
CA TYR A 66 22.06 -12.41 -14.93
C TYR A 66 20.92 -11.68 -14.21
N PHE A 67 19.67 -12.03 -14.51
CA PHE A 67 18.51 -11.49 -13.83
C PHE A 67 18.54 -11.81 -12.32
N PHE A 68 18.82 -13.07 -11.99
CA PHE A 68 18.93 -13.53 -10.60
C PHE A 68 19.98 -12.74 -9.81
N GLU A 69 21.20 -12.62 -10.33
CA GLU A 69 22.29 -11.91 -9.65
C GLU A 69 21.95 -10.43 -9.42
N ASN A 70 21.38 -9.77 -10.43
CA ASN A 70 21.02 -8.37 -10.34
C ASN A 70 19.79 -8.13 -9.45
N TYR A 71 18.78 -8.99 -9.52
CA TYR A 71 17.57 -8.84 -8.72
C TYR A 71 17.85 -8.92 -7.21
N ILE A 72 18.74 -9.81 -6.79
CA ILE A 72 19.18 -9.91 -5.39
C ILE A 72 19.88 -8.63 -4.92
N SER A 73 20.67 -7.98 -5.77
CA SER A 73 21.45 -6.79 -5.41
C SER A 73 20.60 -5.55 -5.11
N TYR A 74 19.32 -5.51 -5.54
CA TYR A 74 18.45 -4.34 -5.30
C TYR A 74 17.99 -4.19 -3.84
N GLY A 75 18.10 -5.22 -2.99
CA GLY A 75 17.93 -5.15 -1.53
C GLY A 75 16.71 -4.34 -1.07
N ASN A 76 16.93 -3.36 -0.20
CA ASN A 76 15.89 -2.54 0.47
C ASN A 76 15.06 -1.62 -0.46
N LYS A 77 15.28 -1.60 -1.76
CA LYS A 77 14.46 -0.86 -2.73
C LYS A 77 13.21 -1.63 -3.15
N TYR A 78 13.10 -2.88 -2.70
CA TYR A 78 11.97 -3.74 -3.01
C TYR A 78 10.80 -3.44 -2.09
N GLN A 79 9.62 -3.21 -2.65
CA GLN A 79 8.41 -2.85 -1.89
C GLN A 79 7.22 -3.71 -2.31
N LEU A 80 6.27 -3.87 -1.41
CA LEU A 80 4.94 -4.35 -1.73
C LEU A 80 4.07 -3.18 -2.18
N PHE A 81 3.02 -3.46 -2.95
CA PHE A 81 2.02 -2.42 -3.23
C PHE A 81 1.37 -1.94 -1.93
N GLU A 82 0.94 -0.68 -1.95
CA GLU A 82 0.27 -0.04 -0.82
C GLU A 82 -0.93 -0.87 -0.33
N GLY A 83 -1.00 -1.07 0.99
CA GLY A 83 -2.07 -1.82 1.65
C GLY A 83 -1.97 -3.34 1.52
N ILE A 84 -0.97 -3.89 0.82
CA ILE A 84 -0.78 -5.35 0.71
C ILE A 84 -0.40 -5.98 2.06
N PRO A 85 0.53 -5.44 2.87
CA PRO A 85 0.85 -6.06 4.17
C PRO A 85 -0.39 -6.25 5.04
N GLU A 86 -1.18 -5.21 5.22
CA GLU A 86 -2.41 -5.22 6.04
C GLU A 86 -3.49 -6.14 5.44
N LEU A 87 -3.58 -6.17 4.10
CA LEU A 87 -4.48 -7.07 3.40
C LEU A 87 -4.13 -8.54 3.70
N ILE A 88 -2.86 -8.93 3.54
CA ILE A 88 -2.40 -10.31 3.73
C ILE A 88 -2.58 -10.74 5.18
N GLU A 89 -2.19 -9.91 6.15
CA GLU A 89 -2.43 -10.18 7.56
C GLU A 89 -3.91 -10.42 7.85
N THR A 90 -4.78 -9.56 7.34
CA THR A 90 -6.22 -9.68 7.57
C THR A 90 -6.82 -10.91 6.88
N LEU A 91 -6.46 -11.16 5.63
CA LEU A 91 -6.98 -12.32 4.90
C LEU A 91 -6.58 -13.64 5.55
N ASN A 92 -5.38 -13.74 6.11
CA ASN A 92 -4.90 -14.95 6.79
C ASN A 92 -5.72 -15.35 8.01
N THR A 93 -6.52 -14.45 8.59
CA THR A 93 -7.36 -14.79 9.76
C THR A 93 -8.45 -15.81 9.44
N ASN A 94 -8.99 -15.81 8.22
CA ASN A 94 -10.14 -16.64 7.83
C ASN A 94 -9.95 -17.36 6.48
N ASN A 95 -8.77 -17.28 5.89
CA ASN A 95 -8.46 -17.88 4.60
C ASN A 95 -7.11 -18.57 4.65
N THR A 96 -6.88 -19.51 3.74
CA THR A 96 -5.56 -20.09 3.53
C THR A 96 -4.91 -19.43 2.33
N LEU A 97 -3.73 -18.86 2.53
CA LEU A 97 -3.03 -18.07 1.52
C LEU A 97 -1.88 -18.85 0.88
N TYR A 98 -1.70 -18.65 -0.42
CA TYR A 98 -0.67 -19.27 -1.24
C TYR A 98 -0.05 -18.23 -2.17
N ILE A 99 1.23 -18.43 -2.53
CA ILE A 99 1.89 -17.69 -3.61
C ILE A 99 2.25 -18.67 -4.72
N LEU A 100 1.97 -18.26 -5.97
CA LEU A 100 2.36 -18.98 -7.18
C LEU A 100 2.95 -18.01 -8.19
N SER A 101 4.26 -18.00 -8.36
CA SER A 101 4.99 -17.04 -9.19
C SER A 101 5.93 -17.69 -10.19
N THR A 102 6.14 -17.01 -11.32
CA THR A 102 7.20 -17.35 -12.28
C THR A 102 8.59 -17.01 -11.77
N LEU A 103 8.70 -16.14 -10.77
CA LEU A 103 9.96 -15.72 -10.17
C LEU A 103 10.74 -16.91 -9.61
N ASP A 104 12.06 -16.85 -9.70
CA ASP A 104 12.93 -17.90 -9.13
C ASP A 104 12.62 -18.12 -7.64
N SER A 105 12.54 -19.39 -7.24
CA SER A 105 12.14 -19.79 -5.88
C SER A 105 13.04 -19.21 -4.79
N LYS A 106 14.34 -19.05 -5.05
CA LYS A 106 15.28 -18.50 -4.06
C LYS A 106 15.03 -17.00 -3.88
N ILE A 107 14.86 -16.29 -5.00
CA ILE A 107 14.51 -14.86 -4.99
C ILE A 107 13.19 -14.65 -4.25
N LEU A 108 12.17 -15.41 -4.63
CA LEU A 108 10.84 -15.31 -4.04
C LEU A 108 10.86 -15.52 -2.53
N ASN A 109 11.60 -16.52 -2.05
CA ASN A 109 11.75 -16.78 -0.61
C ASN A 109 12.50 -15.65 0.12
N VAL A 110 13.55 -15.09 -0.49
CA VAL A 110 14.28 -13.97 0.10
C VAL A 110 13.36 -12.75 0.20
N ARG A 111 12.68 -12.37 -0.89
CA ARG A 111 11.82 -11.17 -0.95
C ARG A 111 10.59 -11.28 -0.06
N SER A 112 9.91 -12.41 -0.06
CA SER A 112 8.76 -12.62 0.83
C SER A 112 9.15 -12.61 2.31
N LYS A 113 10.39 -13.00 2.64
CA LYS A 113 10.92 -12.90 3.99
C LYS A 113 11.27 -11.45 4.37
N GLU A 114 11.94 -10.72 3.47
CA GLU A 114 12.33 -9.31 3.69
C GLU A 114 11.10 -8.40 3.85
N THR A 115 10.02 -8.68 3.14
CA THR A 115 8.75 -7.93 3.25
C THR A 115 7.92 -8.31 4.48
N GLY A 116 8.34 -9.31 5.26
CA GLY A 116 7.67 -9.73 6.49
C GLY A 116 6.40 -10.55 6.31
N ILE A 117 5.90 -10.72 5.08
CA ILE A 117 4.61 -11.40 4.86
C ILE A 117 4.71 -12.92 4.67
N ILE A 118 5.92 -13.48 4.64
CA ILE A 118 6.14 -14.92 4.37
C ILE A 118 5.37 -15.83 5.32
N THR A 119 5.22 -15.44 6.57
CA THR A 119 4.60 -16.25 7.64
C THR A 119 3.10 -16.42 7.48
N TYR A 120 2.45 -15.58 6.66
CA TYR A 120 1.02 -15.65 6.39
C TYR A 120 0.64 -16.66 5.30
N PHE A 121 1.63 -17.17 4.56
CA PHE A 121 1.38 -18.08 3.45
C PHE A 121 1.67 -19.55 3.84
N LYS A 122 0.69 -20.42 3.60
CA LYS A 122 0.85 -21.87 3.84
C LYS A 122 1.89 -22.48 2.90
N LYS A 123 1.97 -21.99 1.64
CA LYS A 123 2.93 -22.46 0.66
C LYS A 123 3.29 -21.36 -0.34
N ILE A 124 4.57 -21.30 -0.70
CA ILE A 124 5.12 -20.37 -1.66
C ILE A 124 5.78 -21.17 -2.77
N ILE A 125 5.33 -20.96 -4.02
CA ILE A 125 5.77 -21.68 -5.20
C ILE A 125 6.36 -20.70 -6.19
N GLY A 126 7.67 -20.76 -6.40
CA GLY A 126 8.38 -20.06 -7.47
C GLY A 126 8.67 -21.00 -8.65
N ASN A 127 9.38 -20.48 -9.66
CA ASN A 127 9.74 -21.20 -10.88
C ASN A 127 8.51 -21.77 -11.64
N ALA A 128 7.33 -21.18 -11.48
CA ALA A 128 6.10 -21.60 -12.11
C ALA A 128 6.01 -21.10 -13.56
N SER A 129 6.95 -21.48 -14.42
CA SER A 129 6.99 -21.07 -15.83
C SER A 129 5.73 -21.48 -16.60
N ASN A 130 5.12 -22.60 -16.22
CA ASN A 130 3.78 -22.99 -16.67
C ASN A 130 2.81 -22.87 -15.49
N LYS A 131 2.11 -21.74 -15.43
CA LYS A 131 1.15 -21.43 -14.35
C LYS A 131 0.02 -22.44 -14.24
N ILE A 132 -0.46 -23.00 -15.37
CA ILE A 132 -1.54 -24.01 -15.37
C ILE A 132 -1.07 -25.26 -14.63
N ASN A 133 0.06 -25.83 -15.03
CA ASN A 133 0.57 -27.06 -14.41
C ASN A 133 0.93 -26.84 -12.93
N ALA A 134 1.49 -25.68 -12.61
CA ALA A 134 1.87 -25.35 -11.24
C ALA A 134 0.64 -25.13 -10.34
N LEU A 135 -0.40 -24.48 -10.84
CA LEU A 135 -1.66 -24.30 -10.11
C LEU A 135 -2.39 -25.65 -9.96
N GLU A 136 -2.46 -26.48 -11.01
CA GLU A 136 -3.05 -27.81 -10.95
C GLU A 136 -2.35 -28.69 -9.91
N LYS A 137 -1.02 -28.65 -9.88
CA LYS A 137 -0.23 -29.34 -8.86
C LYS A 137 -0.54 -28.85 -7.46
N LEU A 138 -0.63 -27.52 -7.26
CA LEU A 138 -1.00 -26.94 -5.96
C LEU A 138 -2.38 -27.40 -5.52
N LEU A 139 -3.39 -27.35 -6.42
CA LEU A 139 -4.75 -27.78 -6.14
C LEU A 139 -4.81 -29.25 -5.69
N ASN A 140 -4.06 -30.13 -6.36
CA ASN A 140 -4.01 -31.56 -6.06
C ASN A 140 -3.24 -31.84 -4.76
N ASP A 141 -2.02 -31.28 -4.61
CA ASP A 141 -1.16 -31.50 -3.45
C ASP A 141 -1.83 -31.08 -2.15
N GLU A 142 -2.52 -29.91 -2.17
CA GLU A 142 -3.18 -29.32 -1.00
C GLU A 142 -4.66 -29.74 -0.90
N LYS A 143 -5.18 -30.51 -1.85
CA LYS A 143 -6.57 -30.98 -1.93
C LYS A 143 -7.58 -29.82 -1.87
N LEU A 144 -7.31 -28.75 -2.62
CA LEU A 144 -8.12 -27.55 -2.59
C LEU A 144 -9.46 -27.77 -3.32
N ILE A 145 -10.54 -27.26 -2.71
CA ILE A 145 -11.86 -27.30 -3.31
C ILE A 145 -11.94 -26.17 -4.36
N LEU A 146 -12.20 -26.53 -5.63
CA LEU A 146 -12.13 -25.58 -6.76
C LEU A 146 -13.10 -24.40 -6.56
N SER A 147 -14.34 -24.64 -6.11
CA SER A 147 -15.34 -23.60 -5.88
C SER A 147 -15.01 -22.66 -4.71
N GLU A 148 -14.07 -23.06 -3.84
CA GLU A 148 -13.59 -22.28 -2.69
C GLU A 148 -12.16 -21.73 -2.92
N THR A 149 -11.68 -21.78 -4.16
CA THR A 149 -10.33 -21.33 -4.52
C THR A 149 -10.39 -20.22 -5.55
N ILE A 150 -9.62 -19.16 -5.33
CA ILE A 150 -9.43 -18.06 -6.27
C ILE A 150 -7.94 -17.88 -6.56
N TYR A 151 -7.60 -17.60 -7.83
CA TYR A 151 -6.25 -17.17 -8.22
C TYR A 151 -6.29 -15.72 -8.66
N ILE A 152 -5.49 -14.88 -8.00
CA ILE A 152 -5.40 -13.44 -8.23
C ILE A 152 -4.04 -13.11 -8.84
N GLY A 153 -4.06 -12.44 -10.00
CA GLY A 153 -2.87 -12.04 -10.72
C GLY A 153 -3.10 -10.82 -11.61
N ASP A 154 -2.02 -10.28 -12.15
CA ASP A 154 -1.99 -9.05 -12.95
C ASP A 154 -1.75 -9.29 -14.45
N MET A 155 -1.60 -10.54 -14.86
CA MET A 155 -1.34 -10.88 -16.25
C MET A 155 -2.41 -11.83 -16.83
N PRO A 156 -2.65 -11.78 -18.17
CA PRO A 156 -3.63 -12.64 -18.82
C PRO A 156 -3.48 -14.13 -18.50
N HIS A 157 -2.25 -14.63 -18.44
CA HIS A 157 -2.00 -16.05 -18.17
C HIS A 157 -2.40 -16.51 -16.76
N ASP A 158 -2.50 -15.60 -15.78
CA ASP A 158 -3.02 -15.90 -14.43
C ASP A 158 -4.51 -16.21 -14.52
N ILE A 159 -5.24 -15.31 -15.18
CA ILE A 159 -6.69 -15.43 -15.40
C ILE A 159 -7.02 -16.66 -16.24
N GLU A 160 -6.27 -16.89 -17.32
CA GLU A 160 -6.43 -18.05 -18.19
C GLU A 160 -6.16 -19.36 -17.44
N SER A 161 -5.15 -19.38 -16.56
CA SER A 161 -4.83 -20.55 -15.74
C SER A 161 -5.95 -20.89 -14.76
N ALA A 162 -6.48 -19.88 -14.07
CA ALA A 162 -7.61 -20.02 -13.17
C ALA A 162 -8.84 -20.60 -13.91
N LYS A 163 -9.21 -19.98 -15.03
CA LYS A 163 -10.36 -20.42 -15.84
C LYS A 163 -10.22 -21.82 -16.37
N LYS A 164 -9.04 -22.18 -16.88
CA LYS A 164 -8.78 -23.54 -17.40
C LYS A 164 -8.96 -24.62 -16.34
N LEU A 165 -8.62 -24.29 -15.10
CA LEU A 165 -8.74 -25.21 -13.97
C LEU A 165 -10.05 -25.07 -13.19
N LYS A 166 -10.96 -24.19 -13.67
CA LYS A 166 -12.29 -23.95 -13.07
C LYS A 166 -12.23 -23.47 -11.61
N VAL A 167 -11.18 -22.73 -11.26
CA VAL A 167 -11.13 -21.95 -10.03
C VAL A 167 -11.51 -20.50 -10.34
N GLN A 168 -11.93 -19.76 -9.33
CA GLN A 168 -12.27 -18.35 -9.51
C GLN A 168 -11.02 -17.54 -9.92
N SER A 169 -11.22 -16.52 -10.74
CA SER A 169 -10.16 -15.66 -11.28
C SER A 169 -10.33 -14.21 -10.81
N GLY A 170 -9.27 -13.64 -10.22
CA GLY A 170 -9.19 -12.23 -9.87
C GLY A 170 -8.12 -11.54 -10.72
N GLY A 171 -8.50 -10.48 -11.43
CA GLY A 171 -7.55 -9.66 -12.19
C GLY A 171 -7.24 -8.37 -11.46
N VAL A 172 -5.97 -8.06 -11.19
CA VAL A 172 -5.57 -6.75 -10.68
C VAL A 172 -5.15 -5.83 -11.84
N THR A 173 -5.49 -4.53 -11.76
CA THR A 173 -5.29 -3.58 -12.85
C THR A 173 -4.10 -2.63 -12.64
N TYR A 174 -3.43 -2.75 -11.49
CA TYR A 174 -2.29 -1.92 -11.11
C TYR A 174 -0.92 -2.58 -11.42
N GLY A 175 -0.93 -3.81 -11.92
CA GLY A 175 0.26 -4.60 -12.24
C GLY A 175 0.91 -4.32 -13.61
N TYR A 176 1.61 -5.32 -14.15
CA TYR A 176 2.35 -5.23 -15.42
C TYR A 176 1.44 -5.03 -16.64
N SER A 177 0.32 -5.78 -16.70
CA SER A 177 -0.61 -5.64 -17.81
C SER A 177 -1.46 -4.37 -17.66
N ASN A 178 -1.74 -3.71 -18.79
CA ASN A 178 -2.68 -2.60 -18.74
C ASN A 178 -4.10 -3.08 -18.40
N SER A 179 -4.88 -2.19 -17.79
CA SER A 179 -6.23 -2.51 -17.30
C SER A 179 -7.16 -3.05 -18.41
N LYS A 180 -7.05 -2.53 -19.64
CA LYS A 180 -7.87 -3.00 -20.79
C LYS A 180 -7.56 -4.45 -21.14
N THR A 181 -6.29 -4.85 -21.07
CA THR A 181 -5.87 -6.23 -21.31
C THR A 181 -6.46 -7.15 -20.25
N ILE A 182 -6.35 -6.81 -18.96
CA ILE A 182 -6.95 -7.61 -17.87
C ILE A 182 -8.47 -7.72 -18.04
N VAL A 183 -9.16 -6.61 -18.27
CA VAL A 183 -10.62 -6.61 -18.49
C VAL A 183 -11.02 -7.49 -19.68
N SER A 184 -10.22 -7.48 -20.76
CA SER A 184 -10.51 -8.29 -21.97
C SER A 184 -10.43 -9.80 -21.71
N THR A 185 -9.70 -10.26 -20.70
CA THR A 185 -9.66 -11.67 -20.29
C THR A 185 -10.93 -12.11 -19.55
N LYS A 186 -11.80 -11.15 -19.19
CA LYS A 186 -13.07 -11.38 -18.47
C LYS A 186 -12.87 -12.21 -17.19
N PRO A 187 -12.05 -11.76 -16.23
CA PRO A 187 -11.94 -12.45 -14.95
C PRO A 187 -13.27 -12.42 -14.18
N ASP A 188 -13.46 -13.31 -13.21
CA ASP A 188 -14.66 -13.30 -12.36
C ASP A 188 -14.72 -12.03 -11.50
N TYR A 189 -13.55 -11.51 -11.09
CA TYR A 189 -13.43 -10.28 -10.30
C TYR A 189 -12.31 -9.40 -10.84
N ILE A 190 -12.50 -8.07 -10.74
CA ILE A 190 -11.49 -7.05 -11.09
C ILE A 190 -11.21 -6.22 -9.85
N PHE A 191 -9.93 -5.99 -9.54
CA PHE A 191 -9.48 -5.22 -8.41
C PHE A 191 -8.51 -4.13 -8.86
N ASN A 192 -8.81 -2.88 -8.51
CA ASN A 192 -7.98 -1.73 -8.88
C ASN A 192 -6.94 -1.37 -7.79
N ASN A 193 -7.06 -1.95 -6.61
CA ASN A 193 -6.15 -1.75 -5.47
C ASN A 193 -6.39 -2.82 -4.40
N ALA A 194 -5.50 -2.88 -3.40
CA ALA A 194 -5.59 -3.80 -2.27
C ALA A 194 -6.90 -3.65 -1.47
N SER A 195 -7.43 -2.42 -1.36
CA SER A 195 -8.68 -2.17 -0.63
C SER A 195 -9.89 -2.84 -1.29
N GLU A 196 -9.91 -2.98 -2.62
CA GLU A 196 -10.98 -3.68 -3.32
C GLU A 196 -10.91 -5.20 -3.07
N ILE A 197 -9.70 -5.78 -3.05
CA ILE A 197 -9.49 -7.18 -2.64
C ILE A 197 -9.98 -7.37 -1.21
N TYR A 198 -9.56 -6.50 -0.29
CA TYR A 198 -10.01 -6.51 1.10
C TYR A 198 -11.55 -6.50 1.20
N ASN A 199 -12.20 -5.56 0.51
CA ASN A 199 -13.65 -5.41 0.55
C ASN A 199 -14.38 -6.64 0.00
N HIS A 200 -13.83 -7.29 -1.04
CA HIS A 200 -14.40 -8.50 -1.61
C HIS A 200 -14.44 -9.64 -0.59
N PHE A 201 -13.31 -9.91 0.08
CA PHE A 201 -13.22 -11.06 0.99
C PHE A 201 -13.79 -10.81 2.38
N ILE A 202 -13.78 -9.56 2.85
CA ILE A 202 -14.25 -9.24 4.20
C ILE A 202 -15.74 -8.90 4.24
N LYS A 203 -16.32 -8.35 3.17
CA LYS A 203 -17.80 -8.24 3.08
C LYS A 203 -18.49 -9.59 3.16
N ILE A 204 -17.88 -10.65 2.70
CA ILE A 204 -18.43 -12.01 2.80
C ILE A 204 -18.46 -12.51 4.26
N ASN A 205 -17.54 -12.04 5.10
CA ASN A 205 -17.41 -12.45 6.50
C ASN A 205 -18.02 -11.47 7.51
N GLN A 206 -18.63 -10.36 7.07
CA GLN A 206 -19.11 -9.28 7.95
C GLN A 206 -20.52 -9.47 8.50
N THR A 207 -21.04 -10.69 8.59
CA THR A 207 -22.25 -10.88 9.39
C THR A 207 -22.01 -10.78 10.90
N GLU A 208 -20.77 -10.89 11.40
CA GLU A 208 -20.46 -10.73 12.83
C GLU A 208 -18.99 -10.38 13.16
N SER A 209 -18.38 -9.38 12.56
CA SER A 209 -17.08 -8.93 13.08
C SER A 209 -17.26 -7.75 14.03
N ILE A 210 -16.79 -7.90 15.26
CA ILE A 210 -16.72 -6.80 16.24
C ILE A 210 -15.84 -5.71 15.63
N LYS A 211 -16.47 -4.59 15.27
CA LYS A 211 -15.75 -3.41 14.75
C LYS A 211 -15.18 -2.64 15.94
N TRP A 212 -13.87 -2.71 16.13
CA TRP A 212 -13.19 -1.91 17.14
C TRP A 212 -12.96 -0.48 16.64
N PRO A 213 -13.10 0.53 17.53
CA PRO A 213 -12.65 1.88 17.21
C PRO A 213 -11.15 1.90 16.91
N ILE A 214 -10.76 2.64 15.89
CA ILE A 214 -9.36 2.85 15.51
C ILE A 214 -8.86 4.06 16.29
N VAL A 215 -7.83 3.88 17.10
CA VAL A 215 -7.20 5.00 17.81
C VAL A 215 -6.29 5.74 16.85
N ASN A 216 -6.56 7.03 16.63
CA ASN A 216 -5.73 7.94 15.85
C ASN A 216 -5.19 9.05 16.72
N VAL A 217 -3.98 9.47 16.44
CA VAL A 217 -3.36 10.67 17.01
C VAL A 217 -3.25 11.76 15.95
N GLY A 218 -3.42 12.99 16.36
CA GLY A 218 -3.26 14.15 15.50
C GLY A 218 -3.35 15.43 16.31
N GLY A 219 -3.14 16.56 15.66
CA GLY A 219 -3.26 17.77 16.48
C GLY A 219 -2.80 19.07 15.84
N ILE A 220 -2.85 20.10 16.65
CA ILE A 220 -2.40 21.45 16.36
C ILE A 220 -0.86 21.48 16.44
N ILE A 221 -0.21 21.59 15.31
CA ILE A 221 1.25 21.71 15.22
C ILE A 221 1.59 23.17 14.94
N LEU A 222 2.30 23.79 15.88
CA LEU A 222 2.61 25.23 15.87
C LEU A 222 4.03 25.48 15.35
N ASN A 223 4.16 26.49 14.50
CA ASN A 223 5.46 27.08 14.16
C ASN A 223 5.83 28.24 15.11
N LYS A 224 7.03 28.80 14.95
CA LYS A 224 7.51 29.96 15.76
C LYS A 224 6.67 31.25 15.64
N LYS A 225 5.77 31.31 14.66
CA LYS A 225 4.86 32.45 14.45
C LYS A 225 3.47 32.16 15.00
N ASN A 226 3.31 31.11 15.82
CA ASN A 226 2.02 30.63 16.34
C ASN A 226 0.98 30.32 15.25
N GLN A 227 1.44 29.89 14.06
CA GLN A 227 0.58 29.40 12.99
C GLN A 227 0.44 27.89 13.09
N ILE A 228 -0.76 27.37 12.80
CA ILE A 228 -1.06 25.95 12.78
C ILE A 228 -0.78 25.36 11.40
N LEU A 229 -0.27 24.14 11.37
CA LEU A 229 -0.12 23.35 10.15
C LEU A 229 -1.42 22.66 9.81
N LEU A 230 -1.88 22.87 8.60
CA LEU A 230 -3.02 22.18 8.00
C LEU A 230 -2.57 21.48 6.73
N ILE A 231 -3.01 20.24 6.54
CA ILE A 231 -2.74 19.43 5.33
C ILE A 231 -4.05 19.05 4.65
N GLN A 232 -4.01 18.95 3.34
CA GLN A 232 -5.17 18.59 2.52
C GLN A 232 -5.00 17.17 1.98
N THR A 233 -5.96 16.28 2.26
CA THR A 233 -5.90 14.89 1.85
C THR A 233 -7.18 14.44 1.15
N ASN A 234 -7.05 13.53 0.19
CA ASN A 234 -8.19 12.91 -0.49
C ASN A 234 -9.01 12.00 0.45
N LYS A 235 -8.40 11.49 1.51
CA LYS A 235 -9.09 10.67 2.53
C LYS A 235 -10.23 11.42 3.21
N TRP A 236 -10.13 12.74 3.31
CA TRP A 236 -11.12 13.65 3.88
C TRP A 236 -11.78 14.54 2.82
N SER A 237 -12.13 13.95 1.67
CA SER A 237 -12.86 14.64 0.58
C SER A 237 -12.17 15.91 0.09
N GLY A 238 -10.84 15.97 0.13
CA GLY A 238 -10.08 17.17 -0.25
C GLY A 238 -10.18 18.33 0.73
N LEU A 239 -10.65 18.10 1.95
CA LEU A 239 -10.72 19.12 3.01
C LEU A 239 -9.38 19.22 3.74
N TYR A 240 -9.12 20.41 4.31
CA TYR A 240 -7.97 20.61 5.21
C TYR A 240 -8.22 19.95 6.57
N GLY A 241 -7.21 19.31 7.10
CA GLY A 241 -7.17 18.68 8.41
C GLY A 241 -5.86 18.93 9.13
N THR A 242 -5.80 18.58 10.40
CA THR A 242 -4.54 18.48 11.14
C THR A 242 -3.79 17.22 10.74
N PRO A 243 -2.45 17.25 10.66
CA PRO A 243 -1.66 16.05 10.41
C PRO A 243 -1.78 15.05 11.56
N GLY A 244 -1.62 13.75 11.21
CA GLY A 244 -1.69 12.65 12.16
C GLY A 244 -2.30 11.39 11.55
N GLY A 245 -2.21 10.28 12.27
CA GLY A 245 -2.64 8.99 11.78
C GLY A 245 -2.89 7.94 12.87
N LYS A 246 -2.86 6.68 12.49
CA LYS A 246 -3.21 5.54 13.33
C LYS A 246 -2.11 5.26 14.38
N VAL A 247 -2.52 4.89 15.58
CA VAL A 247 -1.61 4.34 16.60
C VAL A 247 -1.36 2.87 16.31
N ASP A 248 -0.10 2.47 16.21
CA ASP A 248 0.27 1.08 15.98
C ASP A 248 0.28 0.28 17.29
N TYR A 249 0.12 -1.03 17.18
CA TYR A 249 0.13 -1.92 18.34
C TYR A 249 1.48 -1.84 19.11
N GLY A 250 1.39 -1.59 20.42
CA GLY A 250 2.58 -1.47 21.27
C GLY A 250 3.24 -0.08 21.28
N GLU A 251 2.69 0.88 20.54
CA GLU A 251 3.17 2.25 20.46
C GLU A 251 2.43 3.16 21.46
N SER A 252 3.14 4.09 22.10
CA SER A 252 2.49 5.12 22.91
C SER A 252 1.91 6.24 22.01
N LEU A 253 0.89 6.97 22.50
CA LEU A 253 0.26 8.06 21.73
C LEU A 253 1.27 9.13 21.30
N GLU A 254 2.23 9.48 22.15
CA GLU A 254 3.26 10.48 21.80
C GLU A 254 4.24 9.96 20.75
N VAL A 255 4.61 8.68 20.81
CA VAL A 255 5.49 8.05 19.81
C VAL A 255 4.78 8.01 18.48
N ALA A 256 3.51 7.57 18.45
CA ALA A 256 2.67 7.59 17.27
C ALA A 256 2.57 8.97 16.66
N LEU A 257 2.28 10.00 17.47
CA LEU A 257 2.17 11.38 16.98
C LEU A 257 3.48 11.86 16.35
N LYS A 258 4.62 11.62 16.99
CA LYS A 258 5.94 12.00 16.45
C LYS A 258 6.23 11.30 15.12
N ARG A 259 5.93 10.00 15.02
CA ARG A 259 6.09 9.21 13.81
C ARG A 259 5.21 9.74 12.68
N GLU A 260 3.90 9.87 12.91
CA GLU A 260 2.94 10.33 11.90
C GLU A 260 3.27 11.74 11.39
N ILE A 261 3.58 12.68 12.28
CA ILE A 261 3.99 14.03 11.88
C ILE A 261 5.28 13.99 11.04
N LYS A 262 6.23 13.13 11.41
CA LYS A 262 7.47 12.95 10.64
C LYS A 262 7.22 12.35 9.27
N GLU A 263 6.36 11.34 9.17
CA GLU A 263 6.02 10.65 7.92
C GLU A 263 5.23 11.54 6.95
N GLU A 264 4.22 12.28 7.45
CA GLU A 264 3.37 13.11 6.60
C GLU A 264 4.00 14.44 6.22
N THR A 265 4.86 15.02 7.07
CA THR A 265 5.31 16.41 6.91
C THR A 265 6.82 16.60 6.95
N ASN A 266 7.60 15.55 7.24
CA ASN A 266 9.04 15.58 7.51
C ASN A 266 9.46 16.46 8.71
N LEU A 267 8.53 16.95 9.51
CA LEU A 267 8.83 17.77 10.70
C LEU A 267 9.12 16.89 11.92
N SER A 268 9.91 17.42 12.85
CA SER A 268 10.04 16.91 14.21
C SER A 268 9.29 17.83 15.16
N ILE A 269 8.67 17.27 16.19
CA ILE A 269 7.85 18.00 17.15
C ILE A 269 8.31 17.78 18.57
N LYS A 270 8.03 18.77 19.41
CA LYS A 270 8.30 18.79 20.86
C LYS A 270 7.16 19.49 21.62
N ASP A 271 7.29 19.55 22.95
CA ASP A 271 6.32 20.20 23.84
C ASP A 271 4.90 19.68 23.59
N ILE A 272 4.75 18.35 23.56
CA ILE A 272 3.51 17.66 23.20
C ILE A 272 2.58 17.66 24.42
N ASN A 273 1.38 18.21 24.26
CA ASN A 273 0.35 18.22 25.29
C ASN A 273 -0.98 17.73 24.73
N PHE A 274 -1.64 16.86 25.49
CA PHE A 274 -2.96 16.37 25.17
C PHE A 274 -4.04 17.45 25.38
N ILE A 275 -4.94 17.62 24.42
CA ILE A 275 -6.06 18.57 24.50
C ILE A 275 -7.33 17.84 24.92
N PHE A 276 -7.84 16.94 24.07
CA PHE A 276 -9.06 16.17 24.30
C PHE A 276 -9.18 15.05 23.26
N TYR A 277 -10.15 14.16 23.44
CA TYR A 277 -10.48 13.17 22.42
C TYR A 277 -11.84 13.47 21.75
N GLN A 278 -12.05 12.91 20.58
CA GLN A 278 -13.35 12.94 19.88
C GLN A 278 -13.66 11.58 19.30
N ASP A 279 -14.93 11.18 19.43
CA ASP A 279 -15.46 10.11 18.63
C ASP A 279 -15.79 10.63 17.22
N CYS A 280 -15.37 9.88 16.22
CA CYS A 280 -15.66 10.14 14.81
C CYS A 280 -16.20 8.85 14.20
N ILE A 281 -17.53 8.71 14.22
CA ILE A 281 -18.22 7.47 13.87
C ILE A 281 -18.80 7.62 12.46
N GLU A 282 -18.32 6.81 11.52
CA GLU A 282 -18.80 6.73 10.12
C GLU A 282 -19.02 8.12 9.47
N HIS A 283 -18.04 9.03 9.68
CA HIS A 283 -18.17 10.42 9.27
C HIS A 283 -18.27 10.54 7.74
N PRO A 284 -19.25 11.28 7.19
CA PRO A 284 -19.53 11.32 5.75
C PRO A 284 -18.41 11.99 4.92
N GLU A 285 -17.58 12.84 5.53
CA GLU A 285 -16.43 13.47 4.85
C GLU A 285 -15.25 12.51 4.69
N PHE A 286 -15.21 11.40 5.43
CA PHE A 286 -14.15 10.41 5.28
C PHE A 286 -14.52 9.40 4.19
N TYR A 287 -13.59 9.03 3.32
CA TYR A 287 -13.81 8.25 2.10
C TYR A 287 -14.42 6.84 2.31
N LYS A 288 -14.50 6.35 3.55
CA LYS A 288 -15.12 5.06 3.90
C LYS A 288 -15.63 5.04 5.36
N PRO A 289 -16.68 4.25 5.66
CA PRO A 289 -17.19 4.14 7.03
C PRO A 289 -16.11 3.64 8.00
N ARG A 290 -15.81 4.42 9.03
CA ARG A 290 -14.86 4.08 10.11
C ARG A 290 -15.33 4.69 11.43
N HIS A 291 -15.01 4.00 12.52
CA HIS A 291 -15.09 4.57 13.86
C HIS A 291 -13.69 4.91 14.34
N PHE A 292 -13.38 6.19 14.44
CA PHE A 292 -12.12 6.68 14.99
C PHE A 292 -12.32 7.23 16.40
N LEU A 293 -11.37 6.92 17.26
CA LEU A 293 -11.14 7.65 18.50
C LEU A 293 -9.95 8.58 18.26
N LEU A 294 -10.23 9.87 18.03
CA LEU A 294 -9.22 10.87 17.68
C LEU A 294 -8.63 11.47 18.95
N MET A 295 -7.38 11.15 19.23
CA MET A 295 -6.61 11.71 20.36
C MET A 295 -5.89 12.98 19.90
N ASN A 296 -6.38 14.15 20.33
CA ASN A 296 -5.92 15.44 19.83
C ASN A 296 -4.89 16.07 20.75
N PHE A 297 -3.80 16.53 20.15
CA PHE A 297 -2.66 17.13 20.82
C PHE A 297 -2.37 18.54 20.30
N ILE A 298 -1.58 19.30 21.06
CA ILE A 298 -0.89 20.50 20.62
C ILE A 298 0.62 20.28 20.80
N ALA A 299 1.41 20.72 19.82
CA ALA A 299 2.86 20.56 19.86
C ALA A 299 3.54 21.68 19.05
N HIS A 300 4.82 21.93 19.30
CA HIS A 300 5.66 22.83 18.54
C HIS A 300 6.60 22.08 17.61
N ILE A 301 6.90 22.68 16.45
CA ILE A 301 7.93 22.14 15.57
C ILE A 301 9.34 22.51 16.07
N ASP A 302 10.28 21.59 15.85
CA ASP A 302 11.69 21.95 15.74
C ASP A 302 11.95 22.69 14.41
N PRO A 303 13.05 23.45 14.28
CA PRO A 303 13.38 24.08 13.01
C PRO A 303 13.43 23.07 11.86
N GLY A 304 12.65 23.30 10.82
CA GLY A 304 12.55 22.39 9.66
C GLY A 304 11.59 22.95 8.61
N GLU A 305 11.64 22.36 7.42
CA GLU A 305 10.75 22.68 6.31
C GLU A 305 9.75 21.53 6.08
N VAL A 306 8.52 21.89 5.74
CA VAL A 306 7.47 20.92 5.43
C VAL A 306 7.78 20.26 4.10
N SER A 307 7.84 18.95 4.10
CA SER A 307 7.89 18.11 2.90
C SER A 307 6.81 17.04 3.03
N LEU A 308 5.75 17.19 2.25
CA LEU A 308 4.62 16.26 2.28
C LEU A 308 4.99 14.91 1.66
N ASN A 309 4.40 13.86 2.19
CA ASN A 309 4.40 12.55 1.53
C ASN A 309 3.29 12.49 0.45
N TYR A 310 3.14 11.31 -0.18
CA TYR A 310 2.17 11.09 -1.27
C TYR A 310 0.69 11.12 -0.83
N GLU A 311 0.40 11.11 0.47
CA GLU A 311 -0.97 11.10 1.01
C GLU A 311 -1.60 12.49 1.06
N SER A 312 -0.77 13.54 1.04
CA SER A 312 -1.18 14.94 1.17
C SER A 312 -0.82 15.75 -0.07
N GLU A 313 -1.77 16.50 -0.60
CA GLU A 313 -1.59 17.30 -1.83
C GLU A 313 -1.06 18.71 -1.56
N HIS A 314 -1.55 19.33 -0.49
CA HIS A 314 -1.22 20.70 -0.14
C HIS A 314 -1.10 20.87 1.37
N PHE A 315 -0.31 21.86 1.78
CA PHE A 315 -0.27 22.31 3.18
C PHE A 315 -0.39 23.83 3.28
N LYS A 316 -0.80 24.29 4.45
CA LYS A 316 -0.82 25.70 4.81
C LYS A 316 -0.40 25.90 6.26
N TRP A 317 0.28 27.03 6.47
CA TRP A 317 0.48 27.59 7.79
C TRP A 317 -0.51 28.75 7.98
N GLU A 318 -1.44 28.65 8.91
CA GLU A 318 -2.47 29.66 9.13
C GLU A 318 -2.56 30.05 10.61
N LYS A 319 -2.92 31.29 10.87
CA LYS A 319 -3.32 31.69 12.23
C LYS A 319 -4.59 30.95 12.63
N ILE A 320 -4.72 30.62 13.93
CA ILE A 320 -5.88 29.86 14.44
C ILE A 320 -7.22 30.54 14.07
N GLU A 321 -7.27 31.87 14.10
CA GLU A 321 -8.47 32.66 13.77
C GLU A 321 -8.82 32.59 12.27
N ASP A 322 -7.81 32.50 11.41
CA ASP A 322 -7.99 32.47 9.96
C ASP A 322 -8.25 31.06 9.44
N ALA A 323 -7.76 30.04 10.15
CA ALA A 323 -7.94 28.64 9.78
C ALA A 323 -9.43 28.25 9.65
N LEU A 324 -10.31 28.80 10.49
CA LEU A 324 -11.77 28.54 10.42
C LEU A 324 -12.44 29.07 9.13
N LYS A 325 -11.75 29.93 8.33
CA LYS A 325 -12.22 30.38 7.02
C LYS A 325 -11.91 29.39 5.89
N LEU A 326 -11.06 28.40 6.14
CA LEU A 326 -10.69 27.38 5.17
C LEU A 326 -11.74 26.25 5.14
N PRO A 327 -11.80 25.49 4.06
CA PRO A 327 -12.64 24.28 3.97
C PRO A 327 -12.02 23.17 4.84
N LEU A 328 -12.31 23.19 6.12
CA LEU A 328 -11.83 22.22 7.11
C LEU A 328 -12.75 21.02 7.21
N ASN A 329 -12.18 19.83 7.44
CA ASN A 329 -12.97 18.71 7.89
C ASN A 329 -13.55 18.97 9.31
N GLN A 330 -14.67 18.35 9.61
CA GLN A 330 -15.40 18.58 10.86
C GLN A 330 -14.58 18.28 12.13
N PRO A 331 -13.79 17.18 12.22
CA PRO A 331 -12.94 16.93 13.38
C PRO A 331 -11.95 18.05 13.65
N THR A 332 -11.28 18.55 12.61
CA THR A 332 -10.33 19.68 12.73
C THR A 332 -11.02 20.97 13.15
N LYS A 333 -12.19 21.26 12.56
CA LYS A 333 -12.97 22.44 12.95
C LYS A 333 -13.35 22.39 14.44
N LYS A 334 -13.81 21.22 14.92
CA LYS A 334 -14.14 21.01 16.33
C LYS A 334 -12.91 21.18 17.22
N LEU A 335 -11.75 20.65 16.81
CA LEU A 335 -10.50 20.79 17.55
C LEU A 335 -10.08 22.26 17.70
N ILE A 336 -10.15 23.06 16.63
CA ILE A 336 -9.81 24.48 16.66
C ILE A 336 -10.76 25.28 17.58
N LEU A 337 -12.07 24.99 17.50
CA LEU A 337 -13.07 25.64 18.37
C LEU A 337 -12.85 25.30 19.84
N GLU A 338 -12.54 24.03 20.14
CA GLU A 338 -12.24 23.60 21.51
C GLU A 338 -10.99 24.30 22.06
N LEU A 339 -9.93 24.41 21.24
CA LEU A 339 -8.72 25.12 21.62
C LEU A 339 -9.03 26.62 21.90
N GLN A 340 -9.85 27.26 21.09
CA GLN A 340 -10.26 28.66 21.30
C GLN A 340 -11.06 28.84 22.59
N SER A 341 -11.95 27.87 22.93
CA SER A 341 -12.73 27.93 24.17
C SER A 341 -11.85 27.78 25.42
N ARG A 342 -10.78 26.98 25.32
CA ARG A 342 -9.82 26.77 26.41
C ARG A 342 -8.64 27.75 26.37
N LYS A 343 -8.64 28.72 25.47
CA LYS A 343 -7.55 29.69 25.31
C LYS A 343 -7.09 30.32 26.63
N LYS A 344 -7.99 30.53 27.58
CA LYS A 344 -7.63 31.05 28.93
C LYS A 344 -6.86 30.06 29.80
N GLU A 345 -7.06 28.74 29.61
CA GLU A 345 -6.35 27.69 30.35
C GLU A 345 -4.95 27.49 29.79
N PHE A 346 -4.81 27.61 28.47
CA PHE A 346 -3.54 27.39 27.76
C PHE A 346 -2.70 28.67 27.57
N ILE A 347 -3.27 29.87 27.65
CA ILE A 347 -2.55 31.17 27.49
C ILE A 347 -1.41 31.32 28.50
N ASN A 348 -1.57 30.82 29.73
CA ASN A 348 -0.53 30.90 30.75
C ASN A 348 0.65 29.94 30.51
N GLU A 349 0.45 28.92 29.72
CA GLU A 349 1.50 27.90 29.42
C GLU A 349 2.19 28.12 28.05
N TYR A 350 1.51 28.77 27.08
CA TYR A 350 1.97 28.79 25.69
C TYR A 350 2.24 30.16 25.09
N ASN A 351 2.14 31.26 25.83
CA ASN A 351 2.41 32.64 25.35
C ASN A 351 1.86 32.93 23.93
N PHE A 352 0.55 32.86 23.76
CA PHE A 352 -0.10 33.16 22.48
C PHE A 352 -0.17 34.68 22.15
N ASP A 353 0.32 35.54 23.05
CA ASP A 353 0.29 37.01 22.89
C ASP A 353 1.72 37.58 22.77
N ASN A 354 2.44 37.27 21.66
CA ASN A 354 3.57 38.11 21.20
C ASN A 354 3.67 38.08 19.67
#